data_a4f92d6255061177dda5e493440bc348
#
_entry.id   a4f92d6255061177dda5e493440bc348
#
_cell.length_a   1.000
_cell.length_b   1.000
_cell.length_c   1.000
_cell.angle_alpha   90.00
_cell.angle_beta   90.00
_cell.angle_gamma   90.00
#
_symmetry.space_group_name_H-M   'P 1'
#
loop_
_entity.id
_entity.type
_entity.pdbx_description
1 polymer ?
#
loop_
_entity_poly.entity_id
_entity_poly.type
_entity_poly.pdbx_seq_one_letter_code
_entity_poly.pdbx_strand_id
1 'polypeptide(L)'
;MVLLGSSKEAALCAEIAQAVNTGLPGQCLDFSGRTTLDQALATIAAAKAMVSNDSGLMHVAAAFGVRQVALFGSSGPLHTPPLSAMAKVLWLKNDPSYQPPLTCAPCFERECPLGHTRCLVDIQPS
;
A
#
# COMPACT_ATOMS: atom_id res chain seq x y z
N MET A 1 10.45 -4.99 -9.84
CA MET A 1 9.47 -4.78 -8.75
C MET A 1 9.22 -6.10 -8.04
N VAL A 2 8.97 -6.09 -6.73
CA VAL A 2 8.58 -7.29 -5.98
C VAL A 2 7.22 -7.01 -5.33
N LEU A 3 6.30 -7.95 -5.43
CA LEU A 3 5.02 -7.93 -4.74
C LEU A 3 5.11 -8.83 -3.50
N LEU A 4 4.72 -8.30 -2.37
CA LEU A 4 4.60 -9.02 -1.10
C LEU A 4 3.14 -9.02 -0.69
N GLY A 5 2.65 -10.15 -0.23
CA GLY A 5 1.29 -10.32 0.23
C GLY A 5 1.09 -11.69 0.86
N SER A 6 -0.03 -11.88 1.51
CA SER A 6 -0.44 -13.19 2.01
C SER A 6 -0.97 -14.07 0.87
N SER A 7 -1.20 -15.34 1.15
CA SER A 7 -1.84 -16.25 0.18
C SER A 7 -3.26 -15.82 -0.21
N LYS A 8 -3.93 -15.03 0.64
CA LYS A 8 -5.26 -14.48 0.34
C LYS A 8 -5.24 -13.41 -0.74
N GLU A 9 -4.08 -12.77 -0.93
CA GLU A 9 -3.87 -11.71 -1.91
C GLU A 9 -3.20 -12.21 -3.19
N ALA A 10 -2.91 -13.51 -3.28
CA ALA A 10 -2.18 -14.11 -4.40
C ALA A 10 -2.84 -13.86 -5.76
N ALA A 11 -4.17 -13.91 -5.84
CA ALA A 11 -4.89 -13.64 -7.09
C ALA A 11 -4.69 -12.19 -7.55
N LEU A 12 -4.82 -11.22 -6.64
CA LEU A 12 -4.59 -9.80 -6.94
C LEU A 12 -3.12 -9.53 -7.31
N CYS A 13 -2.18 -10.11 -6.58
CA CYS A 13 -0.76 -9.96 -6.88
C CYS A 13 -0.40 -10.56 -8.25
N ALA A 14 -0.96 -11.71 -8.60
CA ALA A 14 -0.77 -12.32 -9.93
C ALA A 14 -1.29 -11.42 -11.06
N GLU A 15 -2.46 -10.82 -10.88
CA GLU A 15 -3.06 -9.87 -11.83
C GLU A 15 -2.16 -8.64 -12.02
N ILE A 16 -1.66 -8.05 -10.92
CA ILE A 16 -0.72 -6.91 -10.97
C ILE A 16 0.58 -7.31 -11.67
N ALA A 17 1.16 -8.47 -11.32
CA ALA A 17 2.38 -8.96 -11.94
C ALA A 17 2.22 -9.18 -13.43
N GLN A 18 1.09 -9.73 -13.87
CA GLN A 18 0.77 -9.93 -15.28
C GLN A 18 0.67 -8.58 -16.01
N ALA A 19 -0.05 -7.61 -15.44
CA ALA A 19 -0.21 -6.29 -16.04
C ALA A 19 1.15 -5.58 -16.22
N VAL A 20 2.02 -5.61 -15.21
CA VAL A 20 3.35 -5.02 -15.30
C VAL A 20 4.22 -5.75 -16.32
N ASN A 21 4.25 -7.08 -16.28
CA ASN A 21 5.11 -7.88 -17.16
C ASN A 21 4.64 -7.88 -18.62
N THR A 22 3.41 -7.49 -18.91
CA THR A 22 2.93 -7.28 -20.28
C THR A 22 3.65 -6.09 -20.93
N GLY A 23 3.83 -4.99 -20.17
CA GLY A 23 4.56 -3.81 -20.67
C GLY A 23 6.07 -3.88 -20.46
N LEU A 24 6.51 -4.54 -19.40
CA LEU A 24 7.93 -4.64 -18.99
C LEU A 24 8.26 -6.09 -18.59
N PRO A 25 8.56 -6.97 -19.54
CA PRO A 25 8.77 -8.40 -19.27
C PRO A 25 9.81 -8.67 -18.20
N GLY A 26 9.46 -9.52 -17.21
CA GLY A 26 10.34 -9.94 -16.12
C GLY A 26 10.66 -8.87 -15.08
N GLN A 27 10.01 -7.72 -15.11
CA GLN A 27 10.26 -6.62 -14.16
C GLN A 27 9.46 -6.74 -12.87
N CYS A 28 8.48 -7.63 -12.79
CA CYS A 28 7.67 -7.87 -11.61
C CYS A 28 7.74 -9.33 -11.17
N LEU A 29 8.17 -9.54 -9.93
CA LEU A 29 8.20 -10.83 -9.26
C LEU A 29 7.09 -10.86 -8.20
N ASP A 30 6.24 -11.87 -8.28
CA ASP A 30 5.19 -12.10 -7.30
C ASP A 30 5.67 -13.10 -6.25
N PHE A 31 5.80 -12.62 -5.00
CA PHE A 31 6.17 -13.42 -3.83
C PHE A 31 5.00 -13.60 -2.85
N SER A 32 3.78 -13.25 -3.26
CA SER A 32 2.60 -13.40 -2.41
C SER A 32 2.39 -14.86 -1.98
N GLY A 33 2.19 -15.05 -0.68
CA GLY A 33 2.03 -16.39 -0.09
C GLY A 33 3.25 -17.30 -0.15
N ARG A 34 4.42 -16.80 -0.58
CA ARG A 34 5.65 -17.59 -0.80
C ARG A 34 6.81 -17.20 0.11
N THR A 35 6.64 -16.18 0.94
CA THR A 35 7.68 -15.71 1.84
C THR A 35 7.32 -16.02 3.28
N THR A 36 8.34 -16.38 4.07
CA THR A 36 8.27 -16.29 5.52
C THR A 36 8.30 -14.82 5.94
N LEU A 37 7.98 -14.54 7.21
CA LEU A 37 8.10 -13.17 7.73
C LEU A 37 9.53 -12.65 7.59
N ASP A 38 10.54 -13.44 7.96
CA ASP A 38 11.95 -13.05 7.87
C ASP A 38 12.39 -12.72 6.43
N GLN A 39 11.91 -13.50 5.46
CA GLN A 39 12.16 -13.22 4.04
C GLN A 39 11.49 -11.92 3.57
N ALA A 40 10.27 -11.65 4.03
CA ALA A 40 9.59 -10.39 3.74
C ALA A 40 10.33 -9.21 4.36
N LEU A 41 10.77 -9.32 5.63
CA LEU A 41 11.58 -8.30 6.31
C LEU A 41 12.89 -8.02 5.57
N ALA A 42 13.61 -9.07 5.17
CA ALA A 42 14.86 -8.95 4.41
C ALA A 42 14.64 -8.28 3.05
N THR A 43 13.55 -8.63 2.37
CA THR A 43 13.18 -8.02 1.08
C THR A 43 12.90 -6.52 1.24
N ILE A 44 12.16 -6.13 2.28
CA ILE A 44 11.88 -4.72 2.58
C ILE A 44 13.16 -3.98 2.93
N ALA A 45 14.02 -4.55 3.77
CA ALA A 45 15.28 -3.93 4.16
C ALA A 45 16.21 -3.67 2.97
N ALA A 46 16.18 -4.52 1.94
CA ALA A 46 16.96 -4.37 0.70
C ALA A 46 16.28 -3.47 -0.35
N ALA A 47 15.04 -3.04 -0.14
CA ALA A 47 14.30 -2.26 -1.11
C ALA A 47 14.81 -0.81 -1.18
N LYS A 48 14.85 -0.24 -2.39
CA LYS A 48 15.12 1.19 -2.60
C LYS A 48 13.93 2.07 -2.22
N ALA A 49 12.73 1.55 -2.40
CA ALA A 49 11.48 2.21 -2.07
C ALA A 49 10.37 1.18 -1.92
N MET A 50 9.31 1.54 -1.21
CA MET A 50 8.13 0.74 -1.00
C MET A 50 6.86 1.55 -1.21
N VAL A 51 5.85 0.92 -1.76
CA VAL A 51 4.47 1.41 -1.73
C VAL A 51 3.66 0.42 -0.92
N SER A 52 2.91 0.88 0.05
CA SER A 52 2.06 0.02 0.87
C SER A 52 0.78 0.71 1.30
N ASN A 53 -0.22 -0.09 1.63
CA ASN A 53 -1.36 0.35 2.42
C ASN A 53 -0.98 0.44 3.91
N ASP A 54 -1.91 0.90 4.74
CA ASP A 54 -1.82 0.85 6.20
C ASP A 54 -1.75 -0.62 6.65
N SER A 55 -0.55 -1.08 6.99
CA SER A 55 -0.27 -2.47 7.33
C SER A 55 0.97 -2.60 8.22
N GLY A 56 1.16 -3.77 8.81
CA GLY A 56 2.37 -4.06 9.61
C GLY A 56 3.67 -3.87 8.82
N LEU A 57 3.71 -4.23 7.54
CA LEU A 57 4.91 -4.08 6.70
C LEU A 57 5.25 -2.61 6.40
N MET A 58 4.27 -1.71 6.41
CA MET A 58 4.51 -0.27 6.35
C MET A 58 5.38 0.20 7.53
N HIS A 59 5.09 -0.28 8.75
CA HIS A 59 5.88 0.06 9.93
C HIS A 59 7.27 -0.57 9.89
N VAL A 60 7.41 -1.75 9.32
CA VAL A 60 8.72 -2.38 9.07
C VAL A 60 9.58 -1.51 8.14
N ALA A 61 9.02 -1.05 7.03
CA ALA A 61 9.72 -0.15 6.12
C ALA A 61 10.14 1.16 6.81
N ALA A 62 9.28 1.70 7.67
CA ALA A 62 9.60 2.88 8.47
C ALA A 62 10.77 2.62 9.42
N ALA A 63 10.78 1.47 10.11
CA ALA A 63 11.85 1.08 11.04
C ALA A 63 13.20 0.88 10.33
N PHE A 64 13.20 0.36 9.11
CA PHE A 64 14.41 0.23 8.29
C PHE A 64 14.82 1.51 7.56
N GLY A 65 14.07 2.60 7.69
CA GLY A 65 14.36 3.86 6.98
C GLY A 65 14.19 3.78 5.46
N VAL A 66 13.40 2.82 4.98
CA VAL A 66 13.11 2.68 3.55
C VAL A 66 12.20 3.82 3.10
N ARG A 67 12.51 4.43 1.97
CA ARG A 67 11.62 5.41 1.36
C ARG A 67 10.28 4.74 1.05
N GLN A 68 9.18 5.36 1.49
CA GLN A 68 7.89 4.75 1.26
C GLN A 68 6.79 5.75 0.98
N VAL A 69 5.81 5.27 0.22
CA VAL A 69 4.50 5.91 0.07
C VAL A 69 3.48 4.99 0.76
N ALA A 70 2.82 5.52 1.78
CA ALA A 70 1.81 4.82 2.55
C ALA A 70 0.42 5.33 2.16
N LEU A 71 -0.44 4.42 1.69
CA LEU A 71 -1.80 4.73 1.25
C LEU A 71 -2.78 4.45 2.38
N PHE A 72 -3.54 5.46 2.75
CA PHE A 72 -4.61 5.37 3.73
C PHE A 72 -5.97 5.56 3.07
N GLY A 73 -6.92 4.74 3.43
CA GLY A 73 -8.28 4.80 2.91
C GLY A 73 -9.30 4.86 4.04
N SER A 74 -9.78 3.70 4.47
CA SER A 74 -10.75 3.57 5.58
C SER A 74 -10.14 3.81 6.96
N SER A 75 -8.83 3.64 7.12
CA SER A 75 -8.07 3.99 8.31
C SER A 75 -7.53 5.42 8.24
N GLY A 76 -6.91 5.89 9.33
CA GLY A 76 -6.41 7.25 9.40
C GLY A 76 -4.97 7.33 9.92
N PRO A 77 -4.09 8.08 9.26
CA PRO A 77 -2.69 8.21 9.65
C PRO A 77 -2.49 8.94 10.98
N LEU A 78 -3.53 9.51 11.56
CA LEU A 78 -3.46 10.14 12.88
C LEU A 78 -3.31 9.10 14.01
N HIS A 79 -3.72 7.85 13.77
CA HIS A 79 -3.64 6.77 14.75
C HIS A 79 -2.39 5.91 14.57
N THR A 80 -2.06 5.57 13.34
CA THR A 80 -0.98 4.63 13.00
C THR A 80 -0.11 5.14 11.86
N PRO A 81 0.50 6.34 11.98
CA PRO A 81 1.36 6.85 10.93
C PRO A 81 2.67 6.03 10.83
N PRO A 82 3.27 5.93 9.64
CA PRO A 82 4.62 5.41 9.52
C PRO A 82 5.59 6.38 10.19
N LEU A 83 6.29 5.94 11.24
CA LEU A 83 7.21 6.78 12.02
C LEU A 83 8.57 6.90 11.32
N SER A 84 8.61 7.60 10.19
CA SER A 84 9.82 7.79 9.41
C SER A 84 9.74 9.10 8.61
N ALA A 85 10.82 9.87 8.61
CA ALA A 85 10.96 11.04 7.75
C ALA A 85 11.04 10.67 6.26
N MET A 86 11.28 9.38 5.94
CA MET A 86 11.34 8.86 4.58
C MET A 86 9.97 8.41 4.05
N ALA A 87 8.91 8.53 4.87
CA ALA A 87 7.57 8.14 4.51
C ALA A 87 6.75 9.33 4.02
N LYS A 88 6.07 9.15 2.88
CA LYS A 88 5.02 10.05 2.40
C LYS A 88 3.68 9.36 2.58
N VAL A 89 2.77 10.01 3.27
CA VAL A 89 1.38 9.52 3.44
C VAL A 89 0.50 10.13 2.37
N LEU A 90 -0.27 9.29 1.68
CA LEU A 90 -1.34 9.70 0.79
C LEU A 90 -2.68 9.33 1.43
N TRP A 91 -3.47 10.33 1.73
CA TRP A 91 -4.81 10.18 2.30
C TRP A 91 -5.74 11.24 1.75
N LEU A 92 -6.63 10.86 0.85
CA LEU A 92 -7.53 11.79 0.14
C LEU A 92 -8.44 12.59 1.08
N LYS A 93 -8.71 12.06 2.28
CA LYS A 93 -9.48 12.78 3.31
C LYS A 93 -8.89 14.15 3.64
N ASN A 94 -7.57 14.26 3.63
CA ASN A 94 -6.84 15.49 3.98
C ASN A 94 -6.32 16.24 2.75
N ASP A 95 -6.63 15.81 1.56
CA ASP A 95 -6.25 16.50 0.34
C ASP A 95 -7.27 17.61 0.03
N PRO A 96 -6.90 18.90 0.16
CA PRO A 96 -7.82 20.00 -0.10
C PRO A 96 -8.22 20.13 -1.59
N SER A 97 -7.45 19.54 -2.49
CA SER A 97 -7.73 19.53 -3.92
C SER A 97 -8.72 18.46 -4.32
N TYR A 98 -8.93 17.44 -3.47
CA TYR A 98 -9.83 16.34 -3.75
C TYR A 98 -11.29 16.73 -3.51
N GLN A 99 -12.11 16.67 -4.56
CA GLN A 99 -13.52 17.06 -4.53
C GLN A 99 -14.43 15.98 -5.15
N PRO A 100 -15.63 15.77 -4.59
CA PRO A 100 -16.12 16.30 -3.31
C PRO A 100 -15.39 15.65 -2.12
N PRO A 101 -15.27 16.34 -0.97
CA PRO A 101 -14.56 15.82 0.19
C PRO A 101 -15.07 14.46 0.67
N LEU A 102 -14.16 13.62 1.19
CA LEU A 102 -14.51 12.34 1.79
C LEU A 102 -14.99 12.53 3.24
N THR A 103 -16.31 12.68 3.41
CA THR A 103 -16.90 12.83 4.75
C THR A 103 -16.95 11.50 5.51
N CYS A 104 -16.94 10.36 4.81
CA CYS A 104 -17.02 9.02 5.37
C CYS A 104 -15.68 8.48 5.92
N ALA A 105 -14.54 9.08 5.58
CA ALA A 105 -13.23 8.64 6.08
C ALA A 105 -12.80 9.43 7.33
N PRO A 106 -12.11 8.79 8.28
CA PRO A 106 -11.89 7.34 8.40
C PRO A 106 -13.15 6.62 8.92
N CYS A 107 -13.50 5.51 8.31
CA CYS A 107 -14.63 4.68 8.78
C CYS A 107 -14.20 3.42 9.53
N PHE A 108 -12.92 2.99 9.36
CA PHE A 108 -12.33 1.78 9.95
C PHE A 108 -13.03 0.47 9.56
N GLU A 109 -13.84 0.51 8.50
CA GLU A 109 -14.52 -0.68 7.99
C GLU A 109 -13.64 -1.45 7.00
N ARG A 110 -13.75 -2.78 7.02
CA ARG A 110 -13.03 -3.64 6.08
C ARG A 110 -13.63 -3.62 4.69
N GLU A 111 -14.94 -3.49 4.61
CA GLU A 111 -15.69 -3.33 3.38
C GLU A 111 -16.36 -1.96 3.38
N CYS A 112 -16.36 -1.31 2.23
CA CYS A 112 -16.94 0.02 2.14
C CYS A 112 -18.47 -0.04 2.33
N PRO A 113 -19.01 0.54 3.42
CA PRO A 113 -20.45 0.49 3.69
C PRO A 113 -21.26 1.27 2.66
N LEU A 114 -20.62 2.19 1.92
CA LEU A 114 -21.23 2.98 0.86
C LEU A 114 -20.96 2.40 -0.55
N GLY A 115 -20.17 1.33 -0.63
CA GLY A 115 -19.89 0.60 -1.88
C GLY A 115 -19.00 1.32 -2.90
N HIS A 116 -18.62 2.58 -2.66
CA HIS A 116 -17.89 3.36 -3.68
C HIS A 116 -16.36 3.26 -3.59
N THR A 117 -15.79 2.88 -2.45
CA THR A 117 -14.34 2.76 -2.19
C THR A 117 -13.46 3.93 -2.67
N ARG A 118 -14.02 5.11 -2.86
CA ARG A 118 -13.35 6.31 -3.41
C ARG A 118 -12.08 6.70 -2.66
N CYS A 119 -12.01 6.41 -1.35
CA CYS A 119 -10.83 6.68 -0.52
C CYS A 119 -9.55 5.99 -1.01
N LEU A 120 -9.67 4.97 -1.86
CA LEU A 120 -8.54 4.24 -2.44
C LEU A 120 -8.54 4.30 -3.98
N VAL A 121 -9.69 4.06 -4.64
CA VAL A 121 -9.74 3.97 -6.10
C VAL A 121 -9.48 5.30 -6.81
N ASP A 122 -9.74 6.42 -6.14
CA ASP A 122 -9.50 7.75 -6.69
C ASP A 122 -8.07 8.26 -6.46
N ILE A 123 -7.20 7.50 -5.79
CA ILE A 123 -5.78 7.82 -5.69
C ILE A 123 -5.16 7.60 -7.08
N GLN A 124 -4.74 8.70 -7.71
CA GLN A 124 -4.14 8.65 -9.03
C GLN A 124 -2.61 8.65 -8.93
N PRO A 125 -1.93 7.82 -9.73
CA PRO A 125 -0.49 7.94 -9.92
C PRO A 125 -0.20 9.25 -10.67
N SER A 126 0.56 10.08 -10.06
CA SER A 126 0.98 11.38 -10.63
C SER A 126 2.46 11.40 -10.92
#